data_12c110c85d9306036d9fdd17d3be5dea
#
_entry.id   12c110c85d9306036d9fdd17d3be5dea
#
_cell.length_a   1.000
_cell.length_b   1.000
_cell.length_c   1.000
_cell.angle_alpha   90.00
_cell.angle_beta   90.00
_cell.angle_gamma   90.00
#
_symmetry.space_group_name_H-M   'P 1'
#
loop_
_entity.id
_entity.type
_entity.pdbx_description
1 polymer ?
#
loop_
_entity_poly.entity_id
_entity_poly.type
_entity_poly.pdbx_seq_one_letter_code
_entity_poly.pdbx_strand_id
1 'polypeptide(L)'
;MISLLKKLINNKNIDGYIIPKNDEFFSEYAFPNRLKFISNFSGSAGMAIILKDKNFLFVDGRYTLQANIESGKNFKIFEIPKIRPFEVLKKIKFKPTLGFDPKLFTELSLKSNFADSCNLMPINNNLIDEIFNLNNNYKSKEFYCLSEIVTGEKIISKLNKLSSILKKK
;
A
#
# COMPACT_ATOMS: atom_id res chain seq x y z
N MET A 1 6.05 -17.94 -2.43
CA MET A 1 6.01 -16.48 -2.60
C MET A 1 6.81 -15.76 -1.51
N ILE A 2 6.41 -15.81 -0.24
CA ILE A 2 7.15 -15.16 0.88
C ILE A 2 8.63 -15.58 0.91
N SER A 3 8.93 -16.85 0.66
CA SER A 3 10.31 -17.35 0.60
C SER A 3 11.16 -16.70 -0.50
N LEU A 4 10.56 -16.43 -1.66
CA LEU A 4 11.23 -15.71 -2.75
C LEU A 4 11.52 -14.26 -2.37
N LEU A 5 10.53 -13.58 -1.77
CA LEU A 5 10.75 -12.22 -1.27
C LEU A 5 11.86 -12.17 -0.21
N LYS A 6 11.90 -13.13 0.72
CA LYS A 6 12.97 -13.21 1.72
C LYS A 6 14.36 -13.42 1.09
N LYS A 7 14.46 -14.15 -0.03
CA LYS A 7 15.72 -14.24 -0.79
C LYS A 7 16.14 -12.88 -1.36
N LEU A 8 15.19 -12.12 -1.96
CA LEU A 8 15.47 -10.78 -2.48
C LEU A 8 15.86 -9.80 -1.36
N ILE A 9 15.16 -9.85 -0.21
CA ILE A 9 15.51 -9.08 0.99
C ILE A 9 16.97 -9.33 1.40
N ASN A 10 17.40 -10.59 1.45
CA ASN A 10 18.78 -10.94 1.77
C ASN A 10 19.77 -10.42 0.71
N ASN A 11 19.44 -10.58 -0.58
CA ASN A 11 20.31 -10.11 -1.68
C ASN A 11 20.48 -8.58 -1.69
N LYS A 12 19.47 -7.83 -1.23
CA LYS A 12 19.52 -6.37 -1.10
C LYS A 12 20.15 -5.90 0.22
N ASN A 13 20.56 -6.82 1.07
CA ASN A 13 21.16 -6.54 2.39
C ASN A 13 20.27 -5.66 3.29
N ILE A 14 18.96 -5.91 3.28
CA ILE A 14 17.95 -5.29 4.14
C ILE A 14 17.36 -6.32 5.11
N ASP A 15 16.71 -5.87 6.18
CA ASP A 15 16.11 -6.76 7.19
C ASP A 15 14.64 -7.08 6.89
N GLY A 16 14.01 -6.30 6.03
CA GLY A 16 12.62 -6.52 5.64
C GLY A 16 12.17 -5.62 4.50
N TYR A 17 10.93 -5.83 4.07
CA TYR A 17 10.31 -5.05 2.99
C TYR A 17 8.87 -4.68 3.33
N ILE A 18 8.46 -3.47 2.96
CA ILE A 18 7.14 -2.90 3.22
C ILE A 18 6.31 -2.94 1.95
N ILE A 19 5.09 -3.50 2.03
CA ILE A 19 4.18 -3.64 0.90
C ILE A 19 2.82 -3.02 1.28
N PRO A 20 2.48 -1.83 0.78
CA PRO A 20 1.17 -1.22 1.01
C PRO A 20 0.12 -1.81 0.06
N LYS A 21 -1.16 -1.53 0.36
CA LYS A 21 -2.29 -1.92 -0.51
C LYS A 21 -2.39 -1.04 -1.76
N ASN A 22 -2.08 0.23 -1.64
CA ASN A 22 -2.22 1.21 -2.72
C ASN A 22 -1.23 1.00 -3.87
N ASP A 23 -1.54 1.59 -5.01
CA ASP A 23 -0.66 1.80 -6.14
C ASP A 23 0.03 3.17 -6.08
N GLU A 24 0.72 3.55 -7.16
CA GLU A 24 1.39 4.84 -7.32
C GLU A 24 0.45 6.04 -7.41
N PHE A 25 -0.85 5.81 -7.59
CA PHE A 25 -1.91 6.84 -7.56
C PHE A 25 -2.64 6.87 -6.21
N PHE A 26 -2.18 6.10 -5.23
CA PHE A 26 -2.79 5.95 -3.90
C PHE A 26 -4.24 5.43 -3.96
N SER A 27 -4.57 4.65 -4.99
CA SER A 27 -5.88 4.04 -5.15
C SER A 27 -6.05 2.81 -4.25
N GLU A 28 -7.22 2.68 -3.61
CA GLU A 28 -7.61 1.45 -2.92
C GLU A 28 -7.92 0.29 -3.90
N TYR A 29 -8.21 0.64 -5.16
CA TYR A 29 -8.40 -0.32 -6.27
C TYR A 29 -7.09 -0.65 -6.99
N ALA A 30 -5.99 -0.58 -6.27
CA ALA A 30 -4.65 -0.74 -6.81
C ALA A 30 -4.51 -1.95 -7.75
N PHE A 31 -3.90 -1.70 -8.90
CA PHE A 31 -3.45 -2.73 -9.80
C PHE A 31 -2.01 -2.44 -10.25
N PRO A 32 -1.11 -3.39 -10.10
CA PRO A 32 -1.29 -4.72 -9.52
C PRO A 32 -1.53 -4.68 -8.01
N ASN A 33 -2.34 -5.60 -7.49
CA ASN A 33 -2.57 -5.70 -6.05
C ASN A 33 -1.42 -6.47 -5.37
N ARG A 34 -0.30 -5.77 -5.14
CA ARG A 34 0.93 -6.34 -4.58
C ARG A 34 0.73 -6.97 -3.21
N LEU A 35 -0.09 -6.34 -2.37
CA LEU A 35 -0.41 -6.86 -1.04
C LEU A 35 -1.12 -8.22 -1.13
N LYS A 36 -2.11 -8.37 -2.01
CA LYS A 36 -2.81 -9.64 -2.20
C LYS A 36 -1.87 -10.73 -2.72
N PHE A 37 -0.97 -10.41 -3.62
CA PHE A 37 -0.02 -11.38 -4.17
C PHE A 37 0.87 -12.01 -3.09
N ILE A 38 1.28 -11.25 -2.10
CA ILE A 38 2.19 -11.76 -1.06
C ILE A 38 1.46 -12.31 0.16
N SER A 39 0.28 -11.78 0.51
CA SER A 39 -0.42 -12.10 1.74
C SER A 39 -1.70 -12.92 1.56
N ASN A 40 -2.24 -13.01 0.34
CA ASN A 40 -3.60 -13.44 -0.02
C ASN A 40 -4.72 -12.52 0.48
N PHE A 41 -4.40 -11.47 1.26
CA PHE A 41 -5.39 -10.53 1.77
C PHE A 41 -6.03 -9.74 0.63
N SER A 42 -7.35 -9.81 0.53
CA SER A 42 -8.13 -9.19 -0.54
C SER A 42 -8.85 -7.89 -0.15
N GLY A 43 -8.75 -7.46 1.11
CA GLY A 43 -9.35 -6.21 1.58
C GLY A 43 -8.78 -4.95 0.90
N SER A 44 -9.53 -3.84 0.98
CA SER A 44 -9.17 -2.60 0.28
C SER A 44 -8.16 -1.71 1.03
N ALA A 45 -7.91 -1.96 2.31
CA ALA A 45 -6.97 -1.20 3.13
C ALA A 45 -6.07 -2.09 3.96
N GLY A 46 -4.77 -1.90 3.85
CA GLY A 46 -3.78 -2.67 4.61
C GLY A 46 -2.35 -2.46 4.14
N MET A 47 -1.42 -3.01 4.92
CA MET A 47 0.01 -2.98 4.63
C MET A 47 0.70 -4.20 5.25
N ALA A 48 1.57 -4.86 4.52
CA ALA A 48 2.41 -5.93 5.06
C ALA A 48 3.83 -5.45 5.32
N ILE A 49 4.46 -6.01 6.35
CA ILE A 49 5.90 -5.91 6.60
C ILE A 49 6.43 -7.34 6.68
N ILE A 50 7.31 -7.68 5.75
CA ILE A 50 7.96 -8.99 5.70
C ILE A 50 9.38 -8.83 6.25
N LEU A 51 9.67 -9.49 7.36
CA LEU A 51 11.01 -9.60 7.92
C LEU A 51 11.59 -10.99 7.62
N LYS A 52 12.87 -11.17 7.91
CA LYS A 52 13.56 -12.48 7.71
C LYS A 52 12.87 -13.62 8.45
N ASP A 53 12.41 -13.39 9.69
CA ASP A 53 11.82 -14.40 10.58
C ASP A 53 10.31 -14.22 10.83
N LYS A 54 9.74 -13.04 10.57
CA LYS A 54 8.34 -12.68 10.92
C LYS A 54 7.66 -11.94 9.79
N ASN A 55 6.35 -12.12 9.68
CA ASN A 55 5.53 -11.39 8.73
C ASN A 55 4.37 -10.72 9.49
N PHE A 56 4.18 -9.44 9.26
CA PHE A 56 3.13 -8.64 9.87
C PHE A 56 2.17 -8.12 8.81
N LEU A 57 0.87 -8.16 9.10
CA LEU A 57 -0.15 -7.57 8.26
C LEU A 57 -0.99 -6.61 9.11
N PHE A 58 -0.98 -5.35 8.72
CA PHE A 58 -1.74 -4.27 9.35
C PHE A 58 -2.97 -4.00 8.50
N VAL A 59 -4.15 -4.04 9.09
CA VAL A 59 -5.43 -3.85 8.40
C VAL A 59 -6.35 -2.92 9.17
N ASP A 60 -7.27 -2.29 8.47
CA ASP A 60 -8.38 -1.58 9.09
C ASP A 60 -9.26 -2.53 9.91
N GLY A 61 -9.88 -2.04 10.98
CA GLY A 61 -10.71 -2.85 11.89
C GLY A 61 -11.84 -3.63 11.23
N ARG A 62 -12.36 -3.13 10.09
CA ARG A 62 -13.38 -3.80 9.27
C ARG A 62 -12.88 -5.10 8.65
N TYR A 63 -11.56 -5.26 8.51
CA TYR A 63 -10.94 -6.40 7.82
C TYR A 63 -10.23 -7.39 8.73
N THR A 64 -10.27 -7.24 10.04
CA THR A 64 -9.54 -8.11 10.98
C THR A 64 -9.93 -9.59 10.85
N LEU A 65 -11.24 -9.88 10.77
CA LEU A 65 -11.73 -11.24 10.59
C LEU A 65 -11.29 -11.82 9.25
N GLN A 66 -11.49 -11.07 8.17
CA GLN A 66 -11.10 -11.47 6.82
C GLN A 66 -9.60 -11.73 6.73
N ALA A 67 -8.77 -10.82 7.27
CA ALA A 67 -7.31 -10.96 7.28
C ALA A 67 -6.85 -12.21 8.03
N ASN A 68 -7.49 -12.56 9.15
CA ASN A 68 -7.18 -13.79 9.88
C ASN A 68 -7.51 -15.04 9.06
N ILE A 69 -8.62 -15.04 8.35
CA ILE A 69 -9.02 -16.19 7.50
C ILE A 69 -8.08 -16.32 6.30
N GLU A 70 -7.81 -15.23 5.58
CA GLU A 70 -7.06 -15.24 4.33
C GLU A 70 -5.53 -15.33 4.53
N SER A 71 -5.01 -14.74 5.61
CA SER A 71 -3.56 -14.52 5.81
C SER A 71 -3.01 -15.05 7.13
N GLY A 72 -3.85 -15.36 8.11
CA GLY A 72 -3.44 -15.64 9.50
C GLY A 72 -2.46 -16.80 9.68
N LYS A 73 -2.39 -17.73 8.74
CA LYS A 73 -1.39 -18.83 8.78
C LYS A 73 0.06 -18.33 8.63
N ASN A 74 0.26 -17.24 7.87
CA ASN A 74 1.56 -16.74 7.50
C ASN A 74 1.89 -15.36 8.08
N PHE A 75 0.89 -14.66 8.63
CA PHE A 75 1.01 -13.29 9.11
C PHE A 75 0.46 -13.15 10.51
N LYS A 76 1.15 -12.35 11.32
CA LYS A 76 0.55 -11.81 12.55
C LYS A 76 -0.26 -10.57 12.16
N ILE A 77 -1.57 -10.61 12.44
CA ILE A 77 -2.50 -9.55 12.07
C ILE A 77 -2.55 -8.49 13.17
N PHE A 78 -2.55 -7.23 12.77
CA PHE A 78 -2.72 -6.06 13.64
C PHE A 78 -3.80 -5.14 13.09
N GLU A 79 -4.62 -4.61 13.97
CA GLU A 79 -5.67 -3.65 13.64
C GLU A 79 -5.16 -2.22 13.76
N ILE A 80 -5.25 -1.44 12.69
CA ILE A 80 -5.00 0.01 12.68
C ILE A 80 -6.34 0.74 12.97
N PRO A 81 -6.36 1.79 13.78
CA PRO A 81 -5.21 2.48 14.39
C PRO A 81 -4.81 1.98 15.77
N LYS A 82 -5.39 0.90 16.29
CA LYS A 82 -5.11 0.42 17.65
C LYS A 82 -3.64 0.09 17.89
N ILE A 83 -3.00 -0.53 16.88
CA ILE A 83 -1.57 -0.87 16.92
C ILE A 83 -0.94 -0.45 15.58
N ARG A 84 -0.05 0.53 15.63
CA ARG A 84 0.65 1.03 14.44
C ARG A 84 1.95 0.27 14.17
N PRO A 85 2.45 0.28 12.92
CA PRO A 85 3.69 -0.39 12.54
C PRO A 85 4.89 -0.05 13.44
N PHE A 86 5.09 1.23 13.78
CA PHE A 86 6.22 1.66 14.60
C PHE A 86 6.18 1.03 16.02
N GLU A 87 5.01 0.79 16.59
CA GLU A 87 4.88 0.18 17.92
C GLU A 87 5.29 -1.29 17.91
N VAL A 88 5.03 -1.99 16.80
CA VAL A 88 5.44 -3.38 16.61
C VAL A 88 6.95 -3.46 16.35
N LEU A 89 7.47 -2.56 15.52
CA LEU A 89 8.89 -2.51 15.17
C LEU A 89 9.78 -2.14 16.38
N LYS A 90 9.34 -1.23 17.24
CA LYS A 90 10.05 -0.87 18.49
C LYS A 90 10.23 -2.04 19.47
N LYS A 91 9.42 -3.10 19.34
CA LYS A 91 9.55 -4.33 20.15
C LYS A 91 10.60 -5.31 19.60
N ILE A 92 11.20 -5.00 18.45
CA ILE A 92 12.31 -5.79 17.88
C ILE A 92 13.60 -5.36 18.60
N LYS A 93 14.48 -6.33 18.88
CA LYS A 93 15.71 -6.10 19.66
C LYS A 93 16.72 -5.16 19.00
N PHE A 94 16.60 -4.90 17.72
CA PHE A 94 17.48 -4.01 16.95
C PHE A 94 16.63 -3.11 16.04
N LYS A 95 17.18 -2.03 15.52
CA LYS A 95 16.53 -1.13 14.58
C LYS A 95 16.66 -1.69 13.16
N PRO A 96 15.59 -2.32 12.59
CA PRO A 96 15.69 -2.97 11.29
C PRO A 96 15.81 -1.95 10.15
N THR A 97 16.51 -2.32 9.08
CA THR A 97 16.49 -1.60 7.81
C THR A 97 15.41 -2.19 6.92
N LEU A 98 14.38 -1.40 6.62
CA LEU A 98 13.23 -1.82 5.80
C LEU A 98 13.30 -1.18 4.42
N GLY A 99 13.28 -2.02 3.38
CA GLY A 99 13.11 -1.57 2.00
C GLY A 99 11.66 -1.19 1.73
N PHE A 100 11.46 -0.20 0.86
CA PHE A 100 10.14 0.21 0.39
C PHE A 100 10.22 0.77 -1.03
N ASP A 101 9.11 0.69 -1.77
CA ASP A 101 9.01 1.36 -3.07
C ASP A 101 8.59 2.83 -2.86
N PRO A 102 9.45 3.81 -3.20
CA PRO A 102 9.17 5.22 -2.94
C PRO A 102 7.95 5.76 -3.71
N LYS A 103 7.53 5.14 -4.80
CA LYS A 103 6.33 5.53 -5.55
C LYS A 103 5.03 5.27 -4.80
N LEU A 104 5.06 4.40 -3.79
CA LEU A 104 3.88 3.94 -3.07
C LEU A 104 3.66 4.65 -1.73
N PHE A 105 4.51 5.60 -1.37
CA PHE A 105 4.46 6.29 -0.07
C PHE A 105 4.65 7.79 -0.21
N THR A 106 3.93 8.55 0.60
CA THR A 106 4.26 9.95 0.87
C THR A 106 5.21 10.03 2.07
N GLU A 107 5.97 11.12 2.16
CA GLU A 107 6.85 11.39 3.31
C GLU A 107 6.06 11.39 4.64
N LEU A 108 4.86 11.99 4.62
CA LEU A 108 3.97 12.02 5.79
C LEU A 108 3.55 10.61 6.20
N SER A 109 3.21 9.73 5.24
CA SER A 109 2.82 8.35 5.54
C SER A 109 3.97 7.54 6.12
N LEU A 110 5.19 7.74 5.62
CA LEU A 110 6.39 7.09 6.17
C LEU A 110 6.65 7.56 7.61
N LYS A 111 6.63 8.86 7.86
CA LYS A 111 6.81 9.42 9.21
C LYS A 111 5.74 8.92 10.19
N SER A 112 4.47 8.93 9.77
CA SER A 112 3.34 8.51 10.61
C SER A 112 3.38 7.03 10.99
N ASN A 113 3.80 6.15 10.07
CA ASN A 113 3.77 4.71 10.28
C ASN A 113 5.06 4.14 10.86
N PHE A 114 6.19 4.77 10.64
CA PHE A 114 7.48 4.18 10.99
C PHE A 114 8.27 5.02 11.99
N ALA A 115 8.10 6.36 12.04
CA ALA A 115 8.84 7.26 12.93
C ALA A 115 10.32 6.83 13.04
N ASP A 116 10.88 6.74 14.25
CA ASP A 116 12.27 6.31 14.48
C ASP A 116 12.42 4.80 14.75
N SER A 117 11.43 3.99 14.36
CA SER A 117 11.40 2.56 14.67
C SER A 117 12.23 1.68 13.73
N CYS A 118 12.61 2.19 12.58
CA CYS A 118 13.43 1.48 11.58
C CYS A 118 14.24 2.48 10.74
N ASN A 119 15.23 1.95 10.02
CA ASN A 119 15.89 2.68 8.93
C ASN A 119 15.09 2.39 7.64
N LEU A 120 14.74 3.43 6.88
CA LEU A 120 13.98 3.28 5.63
C LEU A 120 14.95 3.36 4.44
N MET A 121 14.91 2.34 3.56
CA MET A 121 15.74 2.24 2.37
C MET A 121 14.87 2.24 1.11
N PRO A 122 14.91 3.28 0.27
CA PRO A 122 14.15 3.30 -0.97
C PRO A 122 14.70 2.27 -1.96
N ILE A 123 13.80 1.50 -2.59
CA ILE A 123 14.11 0.50 -3.61
C ILE A 123 13.24 0.80 -4.83
N ASN A 124 13.85 1.34 -5.89
CA ASN A 124 13.15 1.81 -7.08
C ASN A 124 12.47 0.69 -7.87
N ASN A 125 13.06 -0.51 -7.87
CA ASN A 125 12.45 -1.69 -8.50
C ASN A 125 11.68 -2.46 -7.43
N ASN A 126 10.35 -2.42 -7.53
CA ASN A 126 9.49 -3.09 -6.56
C ASN A 126 9.77 -4.59 -6.52
N LEU A 127 10.12 -5.12 -5.34
CA LEU A 127 10.48 -6.53 -5.20
C LEU A 127 9.32 -7.50 -5.48
N ILE A 128 8.09 -7.06 -5.32
CA ILE A 128 6.92 -7.88 -5.67
C ILE A 128 6.77 -7.96 -7.19
N ASP A 129 6.98 -6.84 -7.90
CA ASP A 129 6.90 -6.80 -9.36
C ASP A 129 8.00 -7.66 -9.98
N GLU A 130 9.20 -7.72 -9.38
CA GLU A 130 10.30 -8.59 -9.77
C GLU A 130 9.92 -10.07 -9.64
N ILE A 131 9.29 -10.47 -8.52
CA ILE A 131 8.90 -11.87 -8.26
C ILE A 131 7.81 -12.34 -9.24
N PHE A 132 6.84 -11.48 -9.52
CA PHE A 132 5.67 -11.82 -10.33
C PHE A 132 5.84 -11.49 -11.80
N ASN A 133 7.01 -10.94 -12.19
CA ASN A 133 7.29 -10.47 -13.55
C ASN A 133 6.16 -9.55 -14.07
N LEU A 134 5.74 -8.63 -13.20
CA LEU A 134 4.67 -7.68 -13.49
C LEU A 134 5.22 -6.60 -14.43
N ASN A 135 5.36 -6.96 -15.70
CA ASN A 135 5.72 -5.99 -16.73
C ASN A 135 4.59 -4.96 -16.83
N ASN A 136 4.93 -3.69 -16.67
CA ASN A 136 4.03 -2.55 -16.76
C ASN A 136 3.49 -2.32 -18.19
N ASN A 137 3.02 -3.35 -18.87
CA ASN A 137 2.30 -3.23 -20.14
C ASN A 137 0.87 -2.76 -19.89
N TYR A 138 0.72 -1.66 -19.13
CA TYR A 138 -0.54 -0.96 -19.05
C TYR A 138 -0.81 -0.30 -20.40
N LYS A 139 -1.70 -0.88 -21.18
CA LYS A 139 -2.39 -0.12 -22.22
C LYS A 139 -3.31 0.85 -21.48
N SER A 140 -2.98 2.13 -21.45
CA SER A 140 -3.90 3.16 -20.99
C SER A 140 -5.20 3.02 -21.76
N LYS A 141 -6.32 2.89 -21.04
CA LYS A 141 -7.63 2.99 -21.66
C LYS A 141 -7.94 4.47 -21.88
N GLU A 142 -8.54 4.80 -23.02
CA GLU A 142 -9.06 6.14 -23.23
C GLU A 142 -10.13 6.43 -22.17
N PHE A 143 -10.07 7.61 -21.56
CA PHE A 143 -11.14 8.05 -20.69
C PHE A 143 -12.26 8.66 -21.55
N TYR A 144 -13.48 8.49 -21.13
CA TYR A 144 -14.67 9.01 -21.81
C TYR A 144 -15.49 9.88 -20.87
N CYS A 145 -16.21 10.84 -21.43
CA CYS A 145 -17.18 11.64 -20.69
C CYS A 145 -18.56 11.01 -20.82
N LEU A 146 -19.29 10.92 -19.72
CA LEU A 146 -20.67 10.51 -19.73
C LEU A 146 -21.53 11.62 -20.40
N SER A 147 -22.58 11.20 -21.13
CA SER A 147 -23.52 12.13 -21.76
C SER A 147 -24.32 12.94 -20.73
N GLU A 148 -24.87 14.09 -21.14
CA GLU A 148 -25.70 14.93 -20.28
C GLU A 148 -26.97 14.23 -19.77
N ILE A 149 -27.48 13.24 -20.51
CA ILE A 149 -28.62 12.40 -20.09
C ILE A 149 -28.27 11.67 -18.78
N VAL A 150 -27.00 11.23 -18.62
CA VAL A 150 -26.54 10.53 -17.44
C VAL A 150 -26.12 11.50 -16.33
N THR A 151 -25.43 12.58 -16.69
CA THR A 151 -24.84 13.53 -15.74
C THR A 151 -25.79 14.62 -15.31
N GLY A 152 -26.93 14.80 -16.00
CA GLY A 152 -27.97 15.79 -15.74
C GLY A 152 -27.62 17.22 -16.14
N GLU A 153 -26.34 17.56 -16.32
CA GLU A 153 -25.88 18.92 -16.61
C GLU A 153 -24.50 18.91 -17.28
N LYS A 154 -24.25 19.90 -18.15
CA LYS A 154 -22.94 20.10 -18.80
C LYS A 154 -21.85 20.42 -17.79
N ILE A 155 -20.66 19.89 -18.02
CA ILE A 155 -19.48 20.15 -17.20
C ILE A 155 -19.22 21.67 -17.08
N ILE A 156 -19.31 22.41 -18.18
CA ILE A 156 -19.10 23.87 -18.19
C ILE A 156 -20.09 24.59 -17.27
N SER A 157 -21.38 24.18 -17.26
CA SER A 157 -22.36 24.76 -16.36
C SER A 157 -22.02 24.53 -14.89
N LYS A 158 -21.60 23.31 -14.54
CA LYS A 158 -21.14 22.96 -13.18
C LYS A 158 -19.92 23.79 -12.76
N LEU A 159 -18.93 23.93 -13.64
CA LEU A 159 -17.74 24.75 -13.39
C LEU A 159 -18.07 26.24 -13.19
N ASN A 160 -18.98 26.79 -14.01
CA ASN A 160 -19.42 28.19 -13.88
C ASN A 160 -20.14 28.42 -12.55
N LYS A 161 -21.00 27.50 -12.12
CA LYS A 161 -21.66 27.55 -10.82
C LYS A 161 -20.65 27.55 -9.69
N LEU A 162 -19.70 26.59 -9.72
CA LEU A 162 -18.65 26.50 -8.71
C LEU A 162 -17.79 27.77 -8.67
N SER A 163 -17.36 28.27 -9.83
CA SER A 163 -16.57 29.50 -9.93
C SER A 163 -17.32 30.70 -9.34
N SER A 164 -18.64 30.81 -9.61
CA SER A 164 -19.49 31.89 -9.06
C SER A 164 -19.60 31.82 -7.53
N ILE A 165 -19.65 30.63 -6.96
CA ILE A 165 -19.68 30.43 -5.50
C ILE A 165 -18.35 30.82 -4.86
N LEU A 166 -17.23 30.42 -5.47
CA LEU A 166 -15.88 30.71 -4.96
C LEU A 166 -15.53 32.20 -5.02
N LYS A 167 -16.04 32.92 -6.02
CA LYS A 167 -15.84 34.40 -6.15
C LYS A 167 -16.64 35.24 -5.13
N LYS A 168 -17.64 34.64 -4.49
CA LYS A 168 -18.46 35.31 -3.46
C LYS A 168 -17.88 35.20 -2.05
N LYS A 169 -16.79 34.43 -1.87
CA LYS A 169 -16.01 34.32 -0.63
C LYS A 169 -14.76 35.19 -0.70
#